data_819a514726718935f67af37d08b807f9
#
_entry.id   819a514726718935f67af37d08b807f9
#
_cell.length_a   1.000
_cell.length_b   1.000
_cell.length_c   1.000
_cell.angle_alpha   90.00
_cell.angle_beta   90.00
_cell.angle_gamma   90.00
#
_symmetry.space_group_name_H-M   'P 1'
#
loop_
_entity.id
_entity.type
_entity.pdbx_description
1 polymer ?
#
loop_
_entity_poly.entity_id
_entity_poly.type
_entity_poly.pdbx_seq_one_letter_code
_entity_poly.pdbx_strand_id
1 'polypeptide(L)'
;MKSLLFAFLAFATLSAASPKRTFVGVITDDMCAAKAGHATMRMGSTDAECTIACVDAHGAQYVLYDGKTAYSLSDQRTPQQFAGRKVKVTGTLNEKNKTILVTSILAAK
;
A
#
# COMPACT_ATOMS: atom_id res chain seq x y z
N MET A 1 -47.92 -22.71 32.95
CA MET A 1 -47.40 -21.75 31.98
C MET A 1 -45.88 -21.90 31.92
N LYS A 2 -45.38 -22.46 30.83
CA LYS A 2 -43.95 -22.65 30.64
C LYS A 2 -43.42 -21.38 29.97
N SER A 3 -42.64 -20.57 30.69
CA SER A 3 -41.90 -19.47 30.11
C SER A 3 -40.76 -20.04 29.28
N LEU A 4 -40.89 -19.98 27.96
CA LEU A 4 -39.78 -20.22 27.06
C LEU A 4 -38.89 -18.97 27.06
N LEU A 5 -37.85 -19.01 27.88
CA LEU A 5 -36.74 -18.07 27.78
C LEU A 5 -35.96 -18.44 26.52
N PHE A 6 -36.28 -17.76 25.43
CA PHE A 6 -35.39 -17.73 24.29
C PHE A 6 -34.19 -16.91 24.69
N ALA A 7 -33.13 -17.55 25.10
CA ALA A 7 -31.83 -16.93 25.16
C ALA A 7 -31.40 -16.65 23.73
N PHE A 8 -31.59 -15.41 23.28
CA PHE A 8 -30.91 -14.91 22.09
C PHE A 8 -29.44 -14.87 22.41
N LEU A 9 -28.72 -15.91 22.00
CA LEU A 9 -27.30 -15.85 21.87
C LEU A 9 -27.06 -14.86 20.70
N ALA A 10 -26.82 -13.61 21.02
CA ALA A 10 -26.27 -12.69 20.07
C ALA A 10 -24.85 -13.15 19.77
N PHE A 11 -24.69 -13.88 18.68
CA PHE A 11 -23.38 -14.07 18.08
C PHE A 11 -22.92 -12.68 17.60
N ALA A 12 -22.21 -11.97 18.45
CA ALA A 12 -21.40 -10.88 17.99
C ALA A 12 -20.35 -11.51 17.07
N THR A 13 -20.61 -11.49 15.76
CA THR A 13 -19.57 -11.73 14.80
C THR A 13 -18.60 -10.58 14.93
N LEU A 14 -17.59 -10.77 15.75
CA LEU A 14 -16.39 -9.96 15.69
C LEU A 14 -15.80 -10.23 14.31
N SER A 15 -16.16 -9.38 13.32
CA SER A 15 -15.34 -9.27 12.14
C SER A 15 -14.00 -8.73 12.62
N ALA A 16 -13.03 -9.63 12.77
CA ALA A 16 -11.70 -9.26 13.11
C ALA A 16 -11.19 -8.34 11.99
N ALA A 17 -11.13 -7.03 12.27
CA ALA A 17 -10.41 -6.11 11.41
C ALA A 17 -9.00 -6.67 11.25
N SER A 18 -8.52 -6.77 10.01
CA SER A 18 -7.15 -7.19 9.75
C SER A 18 -6.22 -6.33 10.58
N PRO A 19 -5.25 -6.89 11.28
CA PRO A 19 -4.36 -6.10 12.13
C PRO A 19 -3.52 -5.16 11.29
N LYS A 20 -3.20 -4.00 11.86
CA LYS A 20 -2.22 -3.10 11.27
C LYS A 20 -0.85 -3.76 11.28
N ARG A 21 -0.14 -3.63 10.16
CA ARG A 21 1.19 -4.17 9.97
C ARG A 21 2.11 -3.08 9.46
N THR A 22 3.41 -3.30 9.61
CA THR A 22 4.44 -2.44 9.04
C THR A 22 5.06 -3.12 7.84
N PHE A 23 5.10 -2.40 6.74
CA PHE A 23 5.70 -2.85 5.48
C PHE A 23 6.89 -1.96 5.18
N VAL A 24 8.00 -2.57 4.79
CA VAL A 24 9.21 -1.84 4.43
C VAL A 24 9.50 -2.05 2.95
N GLY A 25 9.75 -0.97 2.24
CA GLY A 25 10.07 -1.03 0.83
C GLY A 25 10.37 0.35 0.27
N VAL A 26 10.43 0.44 -1.04
CA VAL A 26 10.71 1.67 -1.76
C VAL A 26 9.42 2.18 -2.41
N ILE A 27 9.19 3.48 -2.33
CA ILE A 27 8.11 4.12 -3.08
C ILE A 27 8.54 4.21 -4.54
N THR A 28 7.78 3.55 -5.38
CA THR A 28 7.92 3.60 -6.83
C THR A 28 6.53 3.76 -7.46
N ASP A 29 6.41 3.57 -8.74
CA ASP A 29 5.13 3.55 -9.43
C ASP A 29 4.88 2.16 -10.02
N ASP A 30 3.63 1.87 -10.32
CA ASP A 30 3.22 0.55 -10.81
C ASP A 30 3.81 0.22 -12.19
N MET A 31 4.10 1.23 -13.02
CA MET A 31 4.75 1.01 -14.30
C MET A 31 6.21 0.58 -14.15
N CYS A 32 6.98 1.26 -13.30
CA CYS A 32 8.36 0.90 -13.03
C CYS A 32 8.47 -0.45 -12.33
N ALA A 33 7.60 -0.73 -11.38
CA ALA A 33 7.57 -2.01 -10.69
C ALA A 33 7.29 -3.18 -11.65
N ALA A 34 6.39 -2.99 -12.63
CA ALA A 34 6.07 -3.99 -13.64
C ALA A 34 7.17 -4.19 -14.67
N LYS A 35 8.01 -3.19 -14.91
CA LYS A 35 9.04 -3.16 -15.95
C LYS A 35 10.47 -3.38 -15.45
N ALA A 36 10.64 -3.99 -14.28
CA ALA A 36 11.94 -4.26 -13.68
C ALA A 36 12.74 -3.01 -13.32
N GLY A 37 12.08 -1.90 -13.10
CA GLY A 37 12.64 -0.72 -12.47
C GLY A 37 12.89 0.47 -13.39
N HIS A 38 13.47 1.48 -12.81
CA HIS A 38 13.63 2.81 -13.42
C HIS A 38 14.59 2.83 -14.60
N ALA A 39 15.62 1.98 -14.57
CA ALA A 39 16.59 1.90 -15.67
C ALA A 39 15.95 1.54 -17.01
N THR A 40 14.85 0.79 -16.99
CA THR A 40 14.10 0.40 -18.19
C THR A 40 13.19 1.53 -18.66
N MET A 41 12.55 2.25 -17.73
CA MET A 41 11.59 3.29 -18.06
C MET A 41 12.21 4.61 -18.48
N ARG A 42 13.33 5.00 -17.87
CA ARG A 42 14.11 6.20 -18.18
C ARG A 42 13.29 7.51 -18.24
N MET A 43 12.40 7.69 -17.30
CA MET A 43 11.53 8.87 -17.23
C MET A 43 12.13 10.04 -16.44
N GLY A 44 13.42 10.01 -16.18
CA GLY A 44 14.14 11.03 -15.44
C GLY A 44 15.54 10.55 -15.08
N SER A 45 16.37 11.45 -14.51
CA SER A 45 17.75 11.14 -14.17
C SER A 45 17.91 10.39 -12.84
N THR A 46 16.87 10.40 -12.00
CA THR A 46 16.83 9.69 -10.71
C THR A 46 15.60 8.81 -10.61
N ASP A 47 15.63 7.87 -9.69
CA ASP A 47 14.46 7.01 -9.41
C ASP A 47 13.25 7.85 -8.97
N ALA A 48 13.49 8.88 -8.16
CA ALA A 48 12.44 9.79 -7.73
C ALA A 48 11.80 10.52 -8.91
N GLU A 49 12.60 11.08 -9.80
CA GLU A 49 12.13 11.79 -11.00
C GLU A 49 11.37 10.85 -11.94
N CYS A 50 11.87 9.63 -12.13
CA CYS A 50 11.23 8.62 -12.96
C CYS A 50 9.85 8.26 -12.40
N THR A 51 9.75 8.01 -11.11
CA THR A 51 8.49 7.66 -10.44
C THR A 51 7.47 8.79 -10.57
N ILE A 52 7.87 10.00 -10.25
CA ILE A 52 6.98 11.18 -10.33
C ILE A 52 6.53 11.42 -11.77
N ALA A 53 7.43 11.32 -12.73
CA ALA A 53 7.10 11.52 -14.14
C ALA A 53 6.11 10.45 -14.65
N CYS A 54 6.25 9.19 -14.25
CA CYS A 54 5.30 8.14 -14.62
C CYS A 54 3.90 8.42 -14.05
N VAL A 55 3.83 8.88 -12.81
CA VAL A 55 2.55 9.23 -12.19
C VAL A 55 1.92 10.44 -12.89
N ASP A 56 2.67 11.50 -13.08
CA ASP A 56 2.15 12.76 -13.65
C ASP A 56 1.84 12.65 -15.15
N ALA A 57 2.70 12.00 -15.93
CA ALA A 57 2.57 11.97 -17.39
C ALA A 57 1.74 10.79 -17.89
N HIS A 58 1.74 9.66 -17.20
CA HIS A 58 1.12 8.42 -17.68
C HIS A 58 0.00 7.89 -16.78
N GLY A 59 -0.35 8.62 -15.72
CA GLY A 59 -1.40 8.19 -14.80
C GLY A 59 -1.05 6.96 -13.98
N ALA A 60 0.23 6.65 -13.83
CA ALA A 60 0.68 5.58 -12.95
C ALA A 60 0.33 5.89 -11.50
N GLN A 61 0.28 4.88 -10.67
CA GLN A 61 0.00 5.01 -9.24
C GLN A 61 1.25 4.73 -8.41
N TYR A 62 1.39 5.43 -7.30
CA TYR A 62 2.43 5.13 -6.32
C TYR A 62 2.17 3.77 -5.68
N VAL A 63 3.22 2.97 -5.58
CA VAL A 63 3.20 1.65 -4.93
C VAL A 63 4.37 1.53 -3.97
N LEU A 64 4.23 0.63 -3.01
CA LEU A 64 5.34 0.18 -2.17
C LEU A 64 5.89 -1.11 -2.76
N TYR A 65 7.15 -1.12 -3.12
CA TYR A 65 7.83 -2.30 -3.65
C TYR A 65 8.83 -2.83 -2.63
N ASP A 66 8.64 -4.08 -2.20
CA ASP A 66 9.46 -4.71 -1.17
C ASP A 66 10.57 -5.62 -1.72
N GLY A 67 10.75 -5.62 -3.04
CA GLY A 67 11.69 -6.48 -3.74
C GLY A 67 11.02 -7.70 -4.39
N LYS A 68 9.77 -7.98 -4.05
CA LYS A 68 8.98 -9.10 -4.60
C LYS A 68 7.59 -8.67 -5.00
N THR A 69 6.91 -7.94 -4.14
CA THR A 69 5.52 -7.54 -4.32
C THR A 69 5.42 -6.03 -4.41
N ALA A 70 4.64 -5.55 -5.37
CA ALA A 70 4.23 -4.17 -5.45
C ALA A 70 2.86 -4.03 -4.79
N TYR A 71 2.82 -3.33 -3.68
CA TYR A 71 1.56 -3.06 -2.97
C TYR A 71 0.98 -1.72 -3.43
N SER A 72 -0.28 -1.75 -3.83
CA SER A 72 -1.03 -0.50 -4.05
C SER A 72 -1.23 0.22 -2.72
N LEU A 73 -1.30 1.53 -2.75
CA LEU A 73 -1.46 2.35 -1.55
C LEU A 73 -2.76 3.13 -1.64
N SER A 74 -3.53 3.15 -0.56
CA SER A 74 -4.76 3.96 -0.49
C SER A 74 -4.45 5.46 -0.49
N ASP A 75 -3.29 5.84 0.01
CA ASP A 75 -2.79 7.20 -0.01
C ASP A 75 -1.91 7.40 -1.25
N GLN A 76 -2.34 8.29 -2.14
CA GLN A 76 -1.62 8.63 -3.37
C GLN A 76 -1.00 10.03 -3.33
N ARG A 77 -1.07 10.72 -2.20
CA ARG A 77 -0.49 12.07 -2.01
C ARG A 77 0.82 12.04 -1.25
N THR A 78 0.81 11.43 -0.07
CA THR A 78 1.99 11.36 0.79
C THR A 78 3.17 10.65 0.12
N PRO A 79 2.97 9.57 -0.67
CA PRO A 79 4.09 8.88 -1.31
C PRO A 79 4.96 9.76 -2.21
N GLN A 80 4.41 10.80 -2.82
CA GLN A 80 5.17 11.66 -3.74
C GLN A 80 6.45 12.21 -3.10
N GLN A 81 6.38 12.64 -1.84
CA GLN A 81 7.54 13.19 -1.14
C GLN A 81 8.60 12.12 -0.81
N PHE A 82 8.26 10.85 -0.92
CA PHE A 82 9.14 9.72 -0.66
C PHE A 82 9.52 8.95 -1.92
N ALA A 83 9.17 9.46 -3.11
CA ALA A 83 9.44 8.78 -4.37
C ALA A 83 10.92 8.37 -4.49
N GLY A 84 11.17 7.11 -4.83
CA GLY A 84 12.51 6.55 -4.93
C GLY A 84 13.19 6.27 -3.59
N ARG A 85 12.52 6.50 -2.47
CA ARG A 85 13.10 6.35 -1.13
C ARG A 85 12.53 5.14 -0.40
N LYS A 86 13.36 4.58 0.48
CA LYS A 86 12.93 3.52 1.39
C LYS A 86 12.06 4.09 2.52
N VAL A 87 10.93 3.46 2.75
CA VAL A 87 9.95 3.90 3.74
C VAL A 87 9.44 2.73 4.57
N LYS A 88 8.82 3.08 5.68
CA LYS A 88 7.95 2.19 6.47
C LYS A 88 6.52 2.65 6.30
N VAL A 89 5.68 1.76 5.80
CA VAL A 89 4.26 2.00 5.67
C VAL A 89 3.54 1.18 6.73
N THR A 90 2.77 1.84 7.57
CA THR A 90 1.89 1.18 8.52
C THR A 90 0.47 1.20 7.99
N GLY A 91 -0.19 0.08 8.02
CA GLY A 91 -1.56 -0.02 7.54
C GLY A 91 -2.09 -1.44 7.55
N THR A 92 -3.25 -1.58 6.95
CA THR A 92 -3.96 -2.86 6.85
C THR A 92 -3.91 -3.36 5.41
N LEU A 93 -3.48 -4.59 5.21
CA LEU A 93 -3.38 -5.19 3.89
C LEU A 93 -4.70 -5.85 3.49
N ASN A 94 -5.19 -5.48 2.32
CA ASN A 94 -6.21 -6.26 1.61
C ASN A 94 -5.49 -7.29 0.74
N GLU A 95 -5.59 -8.56 1.13
CA GLU A 95 -4.89 -9.66 0.46
C GLU A 95 -5.39 -9.91 -0.97
N LYS A 96 -6.64 -9.58 -1.26
CA LYS A 96 -7.25 -9.88 -2.56
C LYS A 96 -6.66 -9.02 -3.68
N ASN A 97 -6.44 -7.73 -3.40
CA ASN A 97 -5.94 -6.79 -4.40
C ASN A 97 -4.56 -6.24 -4.06
N LYS A 98 -3.92 -6.74 -3.02
CA LYS A 98 -2.60 -6.28 -2.56
C LYS A 98 -2.55 -4.77 -2.33
N THR A 99 -3.59 -4.23 -1.73
CA THR A 99 -3.68 -2.81 -1.38
C THR A 99 -3.49 -2.63 0.12
N ILE A 100 -2.61 -1.72 0.49
CA ILE A 100 -2.43 -1.29 1.89
C ILE A 100 -3.33 -0.09 2.14
N LEU A 101 -4.24 -0.24 3.10
CA LEU A 101 -4.97 0.90 3.65
C LEU A 101 -4.03 1.63 4.60
N VAL A 102 -3.47 2.73 4.12
CA VAL A 102 -2.34 3.41 4.77
C VAL A 102 -2.80 4.18 6.00
N THR A 103 -2.13 3.96 7.12
CA THR A 103 -2.26 4.78 8.33
C THR A 103 -1.14 5.82 8.41
N SER A 104 0.10 5.42 8.09
CA SER A 104 1.25 6.33 8.09
C SER A 104 2.33 5.86 7.14
N ILE A 105 3.11 6.81 6.65
CA ILE A 105 4.32 6.57 5.86
C ILE A 105 5.45 7.36 6.51
N LEU A 106 6.53 6.69 6.84
CA LEU A 106 7.72 7.29 7.44
C LEU A 106 8.95 6.90 6.66
N ALA A 107 9.93 7.80 6.57
CA ALA A 107 11.21 7.46 5.99
C ALA A 107 11.86 6.32 6.78
N ALA A 108 12.43 5.34 6.08
CA ALA A 108 13.22 4.26 6.69
C ALA A 108 14.71 4.56 6.52
N LYS A 109 15.46 4.17 7.52
CA LYS A 109 16.93 4.25 7.45
C LYS A 109 17.51 3.06 6.70
#